data_6625f503be323c120d7bb23514f2f586
#
_entry.id   6625f503be323c120d7bb23514f2f586
#
_cell.length_a   1.000
_cell.length_b   1.000
_cell.length_c   1.000
_cell.angle_alpha   90.00
_cell.angle_beta   90.00
_cell.angle_gamma   90.00
#
_symmetry.space_group_name_H-M   'P 1'
#
loop_
_entity.id
_entity.type
_entity.pdbx_description
1 polymer ?
#
loop_
_entity_poly.entity_id
_entity_poly.type
_entity_poly.pdbx_seq_one_letter_code
_entity_poly.pdbx_strand_id
1 'polypeptide(L)'
;MPETTIIATRESRLALWQAEHVRQLLQTQCGLRVELLGMTTRGDQILDRALSKVGGKGLFVKELETALEDGRAHLAVHSLKDVPMELPEGFALGAVLPREDPRDAFVSPRHATLQELPQSACVGTS
;
A
#
# COMPACT_ATOMS: atom_id res chain seq x y z
N MET A 1 12.74 7.11 -22.12
CA MET A 1 11.83 6.19 -21.40
C MET A 1 12.50 4.85 -21.26
N PRO A 2 12.47 4.22 -20.09
CA PRO A 2 12.97 2.87 -19.96
C PRO A 2 12.14 1.92 -20.83
N GLU A 3 12.75 0.88 -21.34
CA GLU A 3 12.06 -0.13 -22.16
C GLU A 3 10.92 -0.82 -21.37
N THR A 4 11.12 -0.96 -20.06
CA THR A 4 10.10 -1.45 -19.11
C THR A 4 10.09 -0.57 -17.87
N THR A 5 8.92 -0.09 -17.47
CA THR A 5 8.74 0.64 -16.21
C THR A 5 8.55 -0.35 -15.08
N ILE A 6 9.28 -0.19 -13.99
CA ILE A 6 9.22 -1.08 -12.82
C ILE A 6 8.58 -0.33 -11.65
N ILE A 7 7.55 -0.93 -11.06
CA ILE A 7 6.85 -0.43 -9.87
C ILE A 7 7.31 -1.23 -8.65
N ALA A 8 7.91 -0.56 -7.67
CA ALA A 8 8.17 -1.15 -6.38
C ALA A 8 6.88 -1.20 -5.54
N THR A 9 6.61 -2.30 -4.88
CA THR A 9 5.43 -2.52 -4.05
C THR A 9 5.73 -3.47 -2.90
N ARG A 10 5.01 -3.29 -1.77
CA ARG A 10 4.93 -4.34 -0.75
C ARG A 10 4.16 -5.54 -1.31
N GLU A 11 4.32 -6.69 -0.67
CA GLU A 11 3.69 -7.94 -1.11
C GLU A 11 2.40 -8.28 -0.34
N SER A 12 1.89 -7.38 0.51
CA SER A 12 0.57 -7.55 1.12
C SER A 12 -0.53 -7.52 0.06
N ARG A 13 -1.65 -8.17 0.33
CA ARG A 13 -2.77 -8.26 -0.62
C ARG A 13 -3.26 -6.89 -1.10
N LEU A 14 -3.41 -5.94 -0.17
CA LEU A 14 -3.83 -4.58 -0.51
C LEU A 14 -2.77 -3.86 -1.35
N ALA A 15 -1.50 -3.94 -0.97
CA ALA A 15 -0.42 -3.29 -1.70
C ALA A 15 -0.31 -3.82 -3.13
N LEU A 16 -0.38 -5.13 -3.32
CA LEU A 16 -0.36 -5.75 -4.66
C LEU A 16 -1.57 -5.33 -5.49
N TRP A 17 -2.76 -5.26 -4.91
CA TRP A 17 -3.94 -4.77 -5.63
C TRP A 17 -3.75 -3.32 -6.10
N GLN A 18 -3.23 -2.46 -5.25
CA GLN A 18 -2.97 -1.06 -5.60
C GLN A 18 -1.91 -0.93 -6.71
N ALA A 19 -0.82 -1.67 -6.60
CA ALA A 19 0.25 -1.67 -7.61
C ALA A 19 -0.25 -2.22 -8.95
N GLU A 20 -1.06 -3.28 -8.93
CA GLU A 20 -1.68 -3.85 -10.12
C GLU A 20 -2.63 -2.87 -10.79
N HIS A 21 -3.41 -2.14 -10.01
CA HIS A 21 -4.29 -1.09 -10.51
C HIS A 21 -3.51 0.01 -11.26
N VAL A 22 -2.42 0.48 -10.66
CA VAL A 22 -1.54 1.48 -11.31
C VAL A 22 -0.88 0.90 -12.56
N ARG A 23 -0.42 -0.35 -12.51
CA ARG A 23 0.13 -1.05 -13.68
C ARG A 23 -0.84 -1.02 -14.84
N GLN A 24 -2.09 -1.41 -14.61
CA GLN A 24 -3.13 -1.43 -15.64
C GLN A 24 -3.39 -0.05 -16.22
N LEU A 25 -3.47 0.99 -15.38
CA LEU A 25 -3.63 2.37 -15.83
C LEU A 25 -2.50 2.79 -16.77
N LEU A 26 -1.26 2.55 -16.37
CA LEU A 26 -0.09 2.91 -17.19
C LEU A 26 -0.04 2.12 -18.50
N GLN A 27 -0.40 0.84 -18.47
CA GLN A 27 -0.46 0.03 -19.69
C GLN A 27 -1.57 0.50 -20.64
N THR A 28 -2.78 0.75 -20.13
CA THR A 28 -3.94 1.08 -20.96
C THR A 28 -3.96 2.52 -21.44
N GLN A 29 -3.52 3.46 -20.60
CA GLN A 29 -3.60 4.89 -20.93
C GLN A 29 -2.32 5.44 -21.54
N CYS A 30 -1.17 4.87 -21.17
CA CYS A 30 0.14 5.36 -21.61
C CYS A 30 0.85 4.40 -22.56
N GLY A 31 0.33 3.18 -22.77
CA GLY A 31 0.97 2.18 -23.62
C GLY A 31 2.31 1.67 -23.09
N LEU A 32 2.59 1.84 -21.81
CA LEU A 32 3.87 1.45 -21.21
C LEU A 32 3.91 -0.05 -20.92
N ARG A 33 5.09 -0.65 -21.08
CA ARG A 33 5.37 -1.96 -20.51
C ARG A 33 5.69 -1.78 -19.04
N VAL A 34 4.95 -2.46 -18.14
CA VAL A 34 5.08 -2.27 -16.69
C VAL A 34 5.19 -3.60 -15.98
N GLU A 35 6.17 -3.72 -15.10
CA GLU A 35 6.40 -4.87 -14.22
C GLU A 35 6.36 -4.45 -12.76
N LEU A 36 6.01 -5.39 -11.88
CA LEU A 36 5.98 -5.18 -10.43
C LEU A 36 7.22 -5.79 -9.78
N LEU A 37 7.87 -5.03 -8.90
CA LEU A 37 8.93 -5.49 -8.01
C LEU A 37 8.35 -5.60 -6.60
N GLY A 38 7.96 -6.81 -6.20
CA GLY A 38 7.45 -7.09 -4.86
C GLY A 38 8.58 -7.12 -3.84
N MET A 39 8.37 -6.50 -2.69
CA MET A 39 9.35 -6.38 -1.62
C MET A 39 8.71 -6.58 -0.26
N THR A 40 9.45 -7.22 0.65
CA THR A 40 9.07 -7.33 2.06
C THR A 40 9.73 -6.21 2.84
N THR A 41 8.95 -5.40 3.53
CA THR A 41 9.46 -4.32 4.38
C THR A 41 9.65 -4.78 5.81
N ARG A 42 10.43 -4.01 6.60
CA ARG A 42 10.59 -4.26 8.03
C ARG A 42 9.26 -4.24 8.77
N GLY A 43 8.36 -3.31 8.40
CA GLY A 43 7.01 -3.25 8.98
C GLY A 43 6.21 -4.52 8.73
N ASP A 44 6.33 -5.12 7.54
CA ASP A 44 5.66 -6.38 7.19
C ASP A 44 6.19 -7.57 7.98
N GLN A 45 7.43 -7.53 8.46
CA GLN A 45 8.06 -8.58 9.26
C GLN A 45 7.68 -8.53 10.74
N ILE A 46 7.14 -7.42 11.23
CA ILE A 46 6.77 -7.23 12.63
C ILE A 46 5.34 -7.74 12.83
N LEU A 47 5.20 -8.94 13.43
CA LEU A 47 3.92 -9.62 13.64
C LEU A 47 3.54 -9.79 15.12
N ASP A 48 4.46 -9.56 16.06
CA ASP A 48 4.36 -9.92 17.46
C ASP A 48 3.99 -8.75 18.38
N ARG A 49 3.86 -7.53 17.86
CA ARG A 49 3.54 -6.34 18.64
C ARG A 49 2.83 -5.27 17.80
N ALA A 50 2.13 -4.37 18.49
CA ALA A 50 1.51 -3.22 17.84
C ALA A 50 2.57 -2.32 17.20
N LEU A 51 2.34 -1.89 15.96
CA LEU A 51 3.25 -1.00 15.22
C LEU A 51 3.48 0.33 15.94
N SER A 52 2.50 0.82 16.72
CA SER A 52 2.63 2.02 17.54
C SER A 52 3.70 1.92 18.63
N LYS A 53 4.07 0.70 19.03
CA LYS A 53 5.11 0.41 20.04
C LYS A 53 6.48 0.17 19.40
N VAL A 54 6.55 0.09 18.08
CA VAL A 54 7.80 -0.07 17.34
C VAL A 54 8.28 1.31 16.92
N GLY A 55 9.38 1.78 17.46
CA GLY A 55 10.00 3.04 17.04
C GLY A 55 10.54 2.94 15.61
N GLY A 56 10.56 4.06 14.91
CA GLY A 56 11.17 4.21 13.60
C GLY A 56 10.22 4.74 12.53
N LYS A 57 10.73 5.69 11.75
CA LYS A 57 10.04 6.23 10.57
C LYS A 57 10.25 5.28 9.38
N GLY A 58 9.28 5.23 8.50
CA GLY A 58 9.43 4.55 7.22
C GLY A 58 9.44 3.02 7.28
N LEU A 59 8.74 2.39 8.25
CA LEU A 59 8.66 0.93 8.38
C LEU A 59 8.14 0.23 7.12
N PHE A 60 7.33 0.91 6.31
CA PHE A 60 6.69 0.36 5.12
C PHE A 60 7.20 0.95 3.80
N VAL A 61 8.11 1.92 3.86
CA VAL A 61 8.56 2.65 2.66
C VAL A 61 10.07 2.56 2.42
N LYS A 62 10.88 2.30 3.44
CA LYS A 62 12.35 2.39 3.36
C LYS A 62 12.95 1.48 2.28
N GLU A 63 12.50 0.25 2.21
CA GLU A 63 13.01 -0.72 1.23
C GLU A 63 12.62 -0.33 -0.20
N LEU A 64 11.42 0.26 -0.37
CA LEU A 64 10.95 0.76 -1.66
C LEU A 64 11.75 2.00 -2.08
N GLU A 65 12.02 2.92 -1.16
CA GLU A 65 12.88 4.08 -1.40
C GLU A 65 14.27 3.64 -1.87
N THR A 66 14.87 2.66 -1.19
CA THR A 66 16.17 2.09 -1.59
C THR A 66 16.12 1.52 -3.00
N ALA A 67 15.04 0.82 -3.37
CA ALA A 67 14.90 0.31 -4.74
C ALA A 67 14.81 1.42 -5.79
N LEU A 68 14.22 2.57 -5.46
CA LEU A 68 14.21 3.75 -6.33
C LEU A 68 15.60 4.38 -6.45
N GLU A 69 16.29 4.56 -5.32
CA GLU A 69 17.66 5.11 -5.30
C GLU A 69 18.65 4.26 -6.09
N ASP A 70 18.56 2.93 -5.96
CA ASP A 70 19.42 1.98 -6.66
C ASP A 70 19.06 1.81 -8.15
N GLY A 71 17.98 2.42 -8.61
CA GLY A 71 17.50 2.28 -9.98
C GLY A 71 16.86 0.92 -10.30
N ARG A 72 16.54 0.11 -9.28
CA ARG A 72 15.81 -1.15 -9.47
C ARG A 72 14.32 -0.94 -9.76
N ALA A 73 13.78 0.20 -9.38
CA ALA A 73 12.42 0.60 -9.68
C ALA A 73 12.39 2.07 -10.12
N HIS A 74 11.35 2.43 -10.86
CA HIS A 74 11.16 3.79 -11.39
C HIS A 74 10.14 4.58 -10.58
N LEU A 75 9.19 3.88 -9.96
CA LEU A 75 8.19 4.45 -9.05
C LEU A 75 7.78 3.43 -7.99
N ALA A 76 7.19 3.91 -6.91
CA ALA A 76 6.62 3.09 -5.85
C ALA A 76 5.14 3.45 -5.67
N VAL A 77 4.33 2.44 -5.33
CA VAL A 77 2.91 2.61 -5.05
C VAL A 77 2.64 2.30 -3.59
N HIS A 78 1.98 3.23 -2.92
CA HIS A 78 1.65 3.15 -1.50
C HIS A 78 0.21 3.55 -1.21
N SER A 79 -0.35 3.07 -0.12
CA SER A 79 -1.45 3.78 0.53
C SER A 79 -0.90 5.12 1.04
N LEU A 80 -1.59 6.22 0.75
CA LEU A 80 -1.06 7.56 1.07
C LEU A 80 -0.76 7.74 2.56
N LYS A 81 -1.52 7.10 3.45
CA LYS A 81 -1.30 7.13 4.90
C LYS A 81 0.06 6.56 5.33
N ASP A 82 0.67 5.73 4.50
CA ASP A 82 1.97 5.10 4.79
C ASP A 82 3.15 5.95 4.27
N VAL A 83 2.87 6.95 3.45
CA VAL A 83 3.89 7.89 2.96
C VAL A 83 4.20 8.93 4.03
N PRO A 84 5.48 9.11 4.43
CA PRO A 84 5.83 10.13 5.41
C PRO A 84 5.52 11.53 4.90
N MET A 85 5.23 12.46 5.82
CA MET A 85 4.91 13.85 5.47
C MET A 85 6.10 14.59 4.85
N GLU A 86 7.30 14.23 5.26
CA GLU A 86 8.54 14.73 4.68
C GLU A 86 9.19 13.61 3.87
N LEU A 87 9.33 13.84 2.58
CA LEU A 87 10.04 12.93 1.69
C LEU A 87 11.54 13.20 1.72
N PRO A 88 12.38 12.16 1.61
CA PRO A 88 13.81 12.35 1.46
C PRO A 88 14.15 13.18 0.21
N GLU A 89 15.31 13.81 0.21
CA GLU A 89 15.80 14.54 -0.96
C GLU A 89 15.85 13.62 -2.19
N GLY A 90 15.40 14.11 -3.31
CA GLY A 90 15.35 13.37 -4.57
C GLY A 90 14.03 12.61 -4.80
N PHE A 91 13.15 12.55 -3.80
CA PHE A 91 11.83 11.93 -3.93
C PHE A 91 10.71 12.95 -4.03
N ALA A 92 9.68 12.61 -4.76
CA ALA A 92 8.48 13.44 -4.88
C ALA A 92 7.23 12.56 -4.95
N LEU A 93 6.12 13.11 -4.47
CA LEU A 93 4.80 12.52 -4.69
C LEU A 93 4.36 12.86 -6.12
N GLY A 94 4.42 11.88 -7.01
CA GLY A 94 4.14 12.09 -8.44
C GLY A 94 2.65 12.19 -8.76
N ALA A 95 1.81 11.45 -8.05
CA ALA A 95 0.38 11.44 -8.25
C ALA A 95 -0.38 10.91 -7.02
N VAL A 96 -1.62 11.33 -6.87
CA VAL A 96 -2.59 10.76 -5.94
C VAL A 96 -3.81 10.35 -6.77
N LEU A 97 -4.16 9.07 -6.73
CA LEU A 97 -5.28 8.54 -7.48
C LEU A 97 -6.62 8.78 -6.74
N PRO A 98 -7.75 8.72 -7.47
CA PRO A 98 -9.07 8.75 -6.83
C PRO A 98 -9.16 7.68 -5.74
N ARG A 99 -9.68 8.08 -4.58
CA ARG A 99 -9.85 7.17 -3.45
C ARG A 99 -11.09 6.30 -3.60
N GLU A 100 -11.03 5.12 -3.00
CA GLU A 100 -12.20 4.29 -2.79
C GLU A 100 -13.12 4.87 -1.70
N ASP A 101 -14.25 4.21 -1.47
CA ASP A 101 -15.19 4.56 -0.40
C ASP A 101 -14.45 4.59 0.95
N PRO A 102 -14.39 5.73 1.66
CA PRO A 102 -13.62 5.85 2.89
C PRO A 102 -14.36 5.36 4.14
N ARG A 103 -15.62 4.91 3.99
CA ARG A 103 -16.43 4.47 5.13
C ARG A 103 -15.89 3.17 5.71
N ASP A 104 -16.12 2.98 7.00
CA ASP A 104 -15.84 1.72 7.66
C ASP A 104 -16.70 0.59 7.09
N ALA A 105 -16.14 -0.59 6.99
CA ALA A 105 -16.83 -1.76 6.49
C ALA A 105 -17.24 -2.67 7.66
N PHE A 106 -18.51 -3.04 7.69
CA PHE A 106 -19.00 -4.09 8.56
C PHE A 106 -18.93 -5.43 7.83
N VAL A 107 -18.25 -6.39 8.43
CA VAL A 107 -18.09 -7.73 7.86
C VAL A 107 -18.64 -8.76 8.85
N SER A 108 -19.66 -9.51 8.43
CA SER A 108 -20.24 -10.59 9.21
C SER A 108 -20.74 -11.71 8.29
N PRO A 109 -20.43 -12.99 8.59
CA PRO A 109 -20.92 -14.11 7.78
C PRO A 109 -22.41 -14.43 8.00
N ARG A 110 -23.02 -13.91 9.06
CA ARG A 110 -24.38 -14.27 9.49
C ARG A 110 -25.38 -13.12 9.50
N HIS A 111 -24.90 -11.88 9.61
CA HIS A 111 -25.75 -10.69 9.78
C HIS A 111 -25.36 -9.63 8.76
N ALA A 112 -26.34 -9.05 8.10
CA ALA A 112 -26.09 -8.04 7.06
C ALA A 112 -25.76 -6.65 7.65
N THR A 113 -26.27 -6.35 8.83
CA THR A 113 -26.09 -5.04 9.48
C THR A 113 -25.73 -5.19 10.96
N LEU A 114 -25.18 -4.14 11.55
CA LEU A 114 -24.91 -4.06 12.99
C LEU A 114 -26.18 -4.20 13.83
N GLN A 115 -27.29 -3.66 13.32
CA GLN A 115 -28.58 -3.69 14.02
C GLN A 115 -29.16 -5.10 14.14
N GLU A 116 -28.78 -6.00 13.25
CA GLU A 116 -29.21 -7.41 13.28
C GLU A 116 -28.41 -8.27 14.27
N LEU A 117 -27.35 -7.74 14.85
CA LEU A 117 -26.55 -8.48 15.80
C LEU A 117 -27.35 -8.77 17.08
N PRO A 118 -27.22 -9.99 17.67
CA PRO A 118 -27.83 -10.29 18.95
C PRO A 118 -27.26 -9.41 20.07
N GLN A 119 -28.03 -9.24 21.15
CA GLN A 119 -27.49 -8.58 22.33
C GLN A 119 -26.27 -9.34 22.84
N SER A 120 -25.29 -8.61 23.35
CA SER A 120 -24.01 -9.16 23.83
C SER A 120 -23.10 -9.73 22.72
N ALA A 121 -23.37 -9.44 21.45
CA ALA A 121 -22.45 -9.78 20.37
C ALA A 121 -21.11 -9.05 20.55
N CYS A 122 -20.03 -9.72 20.19
CA CYS A 122 -18.68 -9.14 20.19
C CYS A 122 -18.33 -8.69 18.78
N VAL A 123 -17.99 -7.41 18.63
CA VAL A 123 -17.53 -6.83 17.36
C VAL A 123 -16.03 -6.59 17.46
N GLY A 124 -15.27 -7.20 16.55
CA GLY A 124 -13.83 -6.98 16.45
C GLY A 124 -13.54 -5.69 15.71
N THR A 125 -12.53 -4.97 16.17
CA THR A 125 -11.99 -3.78 15.51
C THR A 125 -10.49 -3.67 15.73
N SER A 126 -9.81 -2.90 14.92
CA SER A 126 -8.38 -2.62 15.07
C SER A 126 -8.10 -1.24 15.64
#